data_e7d225572616437448f44027428ea463
#
_entry.id   e7d225572616437448f44027428ea463
#
_cell.length_a   1.000
_cell.length_b   1.000
_cell.length_c   1.000
_cell.angle_alpha   90.00
_cell.angle_beta   90.00
_cell.angle_gamma   90.00
#
_symmetry.space_group_name_H-M   'P 1'
#
loop_
_entity.id
_entity.type
_entity.pdbx_description
1 polymer ?
#
loop_
_entity_poly.entity_id
_entity_poly.type
_entity_poly.pdbx_seq_one_letter_code
_entity_poly.pdbx_strand_id
1 'polypeptide(L)'
;MEERKEVVCKMVSIGMRISKALEIAKIPRSTYYYRSLGSHKGKAPSTHTLKNGQLVSNEHLLNDMNDILGVDFIDYGYARTTRSLVERGYHVNKKKIYRLMKINHLLFRKKKAAIKKNYVRDFVPLCNAPFQVMEIDIKYVFIDGLRKNAYLITIFDVFSRAALAWSLDLDMKASRVVHLINQLLQNWLIPWNIDPKQTKVTIRTDNGSQFIASLFREHLKTADITNEYIQPATPQQNGHIESFHATLTKLVCNKYCFDDLSHALNVFHKFFDVYNNIRIMESILYKTPYVFLMLWKEGRIDAKIENKKVIYFFREETTSHKPVASSSEYSWGKDKNMPLKANIVTNV
;
A
#
# COMPACT_ATOMS: atom_id res chain seq x y z
N MET A 1 -0.42 7.68 -42.49
CA MET A 1 0.90 7.05 -42.68
C MET A 1 1.02 6.44 -44.07
N GLU A 2 0.01 5.70 -44.56
CA GLU A 2 -0.02 5.12 -45.91
C GLU A 2 0.07 6.19 -47.01
N GLU A 3 -0.70 7.28 -46.91
CA GLU A 3 -0.63 8.43 -47.86
C GLU A 3 0.79 8.98 -48.02
N ARG A 4 1.54 9.10 -46.91
CA ARG A 4 2.94 9.56 -46.97
C ARG A 4 3.86 8.55 -47.64
N LYS A 5 3.61 7.25 -47.54
CA LYS A 5 4.36 6.21 -48.24
C LYS A 5 4.09 6.27 -49.76
N GLU A 6 2.84 6.51 -50.15
CA GLU A 6 2.47 6.71 -51.55
C GLU A 6 3.17 7.91 -52.15
N VAL A 7 3.28 9.03 -51.41
CA VAL A 7 4.05 10.20 -51.83
C VAL A 7 5.52 9.86 -52.06
N VAL A 8 6.13 9.06 -51.13
CA VAL A 8 7.52 8.62 -51.32
C VAL A 8 7.65 7.74 -52.56
N CYS A 9 6.71 6.80 -52.79
CA CYS A 9 6.70 5.97 -54.00
C CYS A 9 6.64 6.83 -55.29
N LYS A 10 5.76 7.82 -55.34
CA LYS A 10 5.66 8.76 -56.46
C LYS A 10 6.95 9.57 -56.69
N MET A 11 7.56 10.06 -55.62
CA MET A 11 8.83 10.79 -55.72
C MET A 11 9.96 9.90 -56.25
N VAL A 12 10.01 8.64 -55.82
CA VAL A 12 11.01 7.67 -56.32
C VAL A 12 10.75 7.29 -57.78
N SER A 13 9.48 7.15 -58.20
CA SER A 13 9.13 6.81 -59.60
C SER A 13 9.52 7.92 -60.61
N ILE A 14 9.63 9.18 -60.16
CA ILE A 14 10.12 10.31 -60.99
C ILE A 14 11.65 10.51 -60.87
N GLY A 15 12.39 9.51 -60.32
CA GLY A 15 13.86 9.50 -60.29
C GLY A 15 14.49 10.10 -59.02
N MET A 16 13.72 10.46 -58.00
CA MET A 16 14.30 10.97 -56.74
C MET A 16 14.93 9.84 -55.93
N ARG A 17 16.10 10.12 -55.34
CA ARG A 17 16.72 9.15 -54.41
C ARG A 17 15.82 8.91 -53.19
N ILE A 18 15.62 7.67 -52.83
CA ILE A 18 14.71 7.26 -51.74
C ILE A 18 15.04 7.93 -50.39
N SER A 19 16.34 8.16 -50.10
CA SER A 19 16.75 8.86 -48.89
C SER A 19 16.20 10.29 -48.84
N LYS A 20 16.21 11.00 -49.99
CA LYS A 20 15.70 12.35 -50.07
C LYS A 20 14.18 12.41 -50.05
N ALA A 21 13.51 11.45 -50.69
CA ALA A 21 12.07 11.32 -50.64
C ALA A 21 11.55 11.04 -49.25
N LEU A 22 12.24 10.19 -48.45
CA LEU A 22 11.92 9.89 -47.06
C LEU A 22 12.12 11.11 -46.14
N GLU A 23 13.18 11.89 -46.37
CA GLU A 23 13.45 13.14 -45.66
C GLU A 23 12.31 14.15 -45.87
N ILE A 24 11.93 14.39 -47.14
CA ILE A 24 10.84 15.29 -47.50
C ILE A 24 9.51 14.84 -46.91
N ALA A 25 9.21 13.54 -47.00
CA ALA A 25 7.98 12.97 -46.44
C ALA A 25 8.00 12.85 -44.90
N LYS A 26 9.12 13.14 -44.26
CA LYS A 26 9.36 12.99 -42.82
C LYS A 26 9.01 11.59 -42.32
N ILE A 27 9.45 10.56 -43.05
CA ILE A 27 9.26 9.14 -42.67
C ILE A 27 10.63 8.55 -42.36
N PRO A 28 10.84 8.01 -41.15
CA PRO A 28 12.04 7.23 -40.84
C PRO A 28 12.18 6.03 -41.78
N ARG A 29 13.40 5.73 -42.22
CA ARG A 29 13.68 4.60 -43.12
C ARG A 29 13.16 3.25 -42.56
N SER A 30 13.32 3.01 -41.26
CA SER A 30 12.78 1.84 -40.57
C SER A 30 11.25 1.71 -40.69
N THR A 31 10.53 2.84 -40.62
CA THR A 31 9.07 2.89 -40.75
C THR A 31 8.60 2.65 -42.18
N TYR A 32 9.34 3.16 -43.18
CA TYR A 32 9.01 2.93 -44.58
C TYR A 32 9.14 1.48 -45.00
N TYR A 33 10.24 0.82 -44.65
CA TYR A 33 10.49 -0.60 -44.95
C TYR A 33 9.80 -1.56 -44.00
N TYR A 34 9.16 -1.07 -42.95
CA TYR A 34 8.43 -1.95 -42.05
C TYR A 34 7.25 -2.58 -42.78
N ARG A 35 7.32 -3.92 -42.94
CA ARG A 35 6.21 -4.74 -43.39
C ARG A 35 5.60 -5.44 -42.18
N SER A 36 4.31 -5.18 -41.89
CA SER A 36 3.62 -5.91 -40.85
C SER A 36 3.34 -7.32 -41.37
N LEU A 37 3.96 -8.32 -40.77
CA LEU A 37 3.63 -9.73 -40.99
C LEU A 37 2.33 -10.05 -40.22
N GLY A 38 1.18 -9.68 -40.77
CA GLY A 38 -0.13 -9.92 -40.17
C GLY A 38 -0.59 -8.83 -39.17
N SER A 39 -1.76 -9.05 -38.56
CA SER A 39 -2.44 -8.09 -37.69
C SER A 39 -1.76 -7.82 -36.33
N HIS A 40 -0.67 -8.50 -36.00
CA HIS A 40 0.03 -8.36 -34.72
C HIS A 40 1.44 -7.81 -34.89
N LYS A 41 1.65 -6.58 -34.38
CA LYS A 41 2.98 -5.99 -34.24
C LYS A 41 3.74 -6.69 -33.11
N GLY A 42 4.77 -7.48 -33.44
CA GLY A 42 5.66 -8.12 -32.47
C GLY A 42 5.39 -9.62 -32.25
N LYS A 43 6.10 -10.21 -31.28
CA LYS A 43 5.97 -11.63 -30.92
C LYS A 43 4.57 -11.93 -30.37
N ALA A 44 3.96 -13.02 -30.80
CA ALA A 44 2.67 -13.48 -30.25
C ALA A 44 2.72 -13.55 -28.72
N PRO A 45 1.63 -13.15 -28.04
CA PRO A 45 1.58 -13.21 -26.60
C PRO A 45 1.72 -14.65 -26.09
N SER A 46 2.59 -14.89 -25.10
CA SER A 46 2.76 -16.22 -24.56
C SER A 46 1.50 -16.72 -23.86
N THR A 47 1.16 -18.00 -24.07
CA THR A 47 0.01 -18.70 -23.48
C THR A 47 0.35 -19.41 -22.18
N HIS A 48 1.64 -19.54 -21.85
CA HIS A 48 2.15 -20.23 -20.67
C HIS A 48 3.10 -19.36 -19.85
N THR A 49 3.34 -19.76 -18.62
CA THR A 49 4.21 -19.07 -17.65
C THR A 49 4.90 -20.10 -16.76
N LEU A 50 6.10 -19.84 -16.30
CA LEU A 50 6.78 -20.66 -15.31
C LEU A 50 6.25 -20.34 -13.89
N LYS A 51 5.93 -21.39 -13.12
CA LYS A 51 5.64 -21.36 -11.68
C LYS A 51 6.53 -22.40 -11.01
N ASN A 52 7.45 -21.97 -10.16
CA ASN A 52 8.42 -22.87 -9.50
C ASN A 52 9.15 -23.83 -10.48
N GLY A 53 9.53 -23.32 -11.66
CA GLY A 53 10.20 -24.10 -12.71
C GLY A 53 9.29 -24.93 -13.61
N GLN A 54 8.01 -25.07 -13.30
CA GLN A 54 7.02 -25.80 -14.13
C GLN A 54 6.26 -24.85 -15.05
N LEU A 55 5.97 -25.30 -16.26
CA LEU A 55 5.19 -24.55 -17.24
C LEU A 55 3.70 -24.69 -16.97
N VAL A 56 3.02 -23.59 -16.64
CA VAL A 56 1.58 -23.55 -16.37
C VAL A 56 0.84 -22.69 -17.40
N SER A 57 -0.43 -23.00 -17.66
CA SER A 57 -1.27 -22.26 -18.60
C SER A 57 -1.66 -20.87 -18.08
N ASN A 58 -2.12 -19.99 -18.98
CA ASN A 58 -2.70 -18.71 -18.58
C ASN A 58 -4.00 -18.88 -17.80
N GLU A 59 -4.73 -19.96 -17.96
CA GLU A 59 -5.93 -20.27 -17.19
C GLU A 59 -5.59 -20.52 -15.72
N HIS A 60 -4.57 -21.36 -15.45
CA HIS A 60 -4.08 -21.58 -14.10
C HIS A 60 -3.58 -20.27 -13.45
N LEU A 61 -2.84 -19.46 -14.21
CA LEU A 61 -2.40 -18.14 -13.75
C LEU A 61 -3.59 -17.22 -13.45
N LEU A 62 -4.67 -17.28 -14.23
CA LEU A 62 -5.88 -16.48 -14.01
C LEU A 62 -6.62 -16.91 -12.74
N ASN A 63 -6.70 -18.20 -12.46
CA ASN A 63 -7.29 -18.71 -11.23
C ASN A 63 -6.53 -18.19 -10.01
N ASP A 64 -5.19 -18.28 -9.98
CA ASP A 64 -4.38 -17.72 -8.91
C ASP A 64 -4.51 -16.18 -8.79
N MET A 65 -4.74 -15.49 -9.90
CA MET A 65 -5.05 -14.04 -9.88
C MET A 65 -6.40 -13.78 -9.23
N ASN A 66 -7.42 -14.55 -9.55
CA ASN A 66 -8.75 -14.44 -8.95
C ASN A 66 -8.72 -14.74 -7.46
N ASP A 67 -7.94 -15.71 -7.00
CA ASP A 67 -7.75 -16.01 -5.59
C ASP A 67 -7.12 -14.81 -4.83
N ILE A 68 -6.14 -14.14 -5.45
CA ILE A 68 -5.53 -12.93 -4.86
C ILE A 68 -6.53 -11.77 -4.78
N LEU A 69 -7.28 -11.56 -5.86
CA LEU A 69 -8.20 -10.43 -5.99
C LEU A 69 -9.54 -10.67 -5.28
N GLY A 70 -9.89 -11.93 -5.00
CA GLY A 70 -11.09 -12.34 -4.29
C GLY A 70 -10.99 -12.21 -2.76
N VAL A 71 -9.81 -11.95 -2.22
CA VAL A 71 -9.66 -11.69 -0.79
C VAL A 71 -10.35 -10.37 -0.44
N ASP A 72 -11.16 -10.36 0.60
CA ASP A 72 -11.85 -9.18 1.08
C ASP A 72 -10.88 -8.01 1.29
N PHE A 73 -11.34 -6.79 1.04
CA PHE A 73 -10.58 -5.54 1.18
C PHE A 73 -9.30 -5.44 0.33
N ILE A 74 -9.10 -6.32 -0.66
CA ILE A 74 -8.04 -6.21 -1.65
C ILE A 74 -8.54 -5.48 -2.89
N ASP A 75 -7.78 -4.48 -3.35
CA ASP A 75 -8.06 -3.69 -4.56
C ASP A 75 -6.80 -3.55 -5.43
N TYR A 76 -6.09 -4.66 -5.63
CA TYR A 76 -4.84 -4.62 -6.35
C TYR A 76 -5.02 -4.30 -7.84
N GLY A 77 -4.24 -3.32 -8.32
CA GLY A 77 -3.99 -3.19 -9.74
C GLY A 77 -2.87 -4.14 -10.20
N TYR A 78 -2.65 -4.23 -11.51
CA TYR A 78 -1.71 -5.16 -12.11
C TYR A 78 -0.30 -5.20 -11.47
N ALA A 79 0.19 -4.08 -10.94
CA ALA A 79 1.53 -4.02 -10.35
C ALA A 79 1.61 -4.84 -9.05
N ARG A 80 0.67 -4.65 -8.11
CA ARG A 80 0.61 -5.42 -6.86
C ARG A 80 0.24 -6.88 -7.12
N THR A 81 -0.71 -7.14 -8.02
CA THR A 81 -1.04 -8.51 -8.46
C THR A 81 0.18 -9.23 -9.03
N THR A 82 0.99 -8.56 -9.88
CA THR A 82 2.24 -9.14 -10.38
C THR A 82 3.18 -9.52 -9.23
N ARG A 83 3.34 -8.63 -8.25
CA ARG A 83 4.23 -8.87 -7.11
C ARG A 83 3.78 -10.06 -6.27
N SER A 84 2.47 -10.13 -5.96
CA SER A 84 1.89 -11.28 -5.23
C SER A 84 2.07 -12.59 -5.98
N LEU A 85 1.96 -12.59 -7.31
CA LEU A 85 2.20 -13.78 -8.13
C LEU A 85 3.68 -14.18 -8.13
N VAL A 86 4.60 -13.21 -8.19
CA VAL A 86 6.05 -13.50 -8.09
C VAL A 86 6.37 -14.15 -6.73
N GLU A 87 5.77 -13.68 -5.64
CA GLU A 87 5.91 -14.29 -4.31
C GLU A 87 5.29 -15.71 -4.24
N ARG A 88 4.32 -16.03 -5.10
CA ARG A 88 3.78 -17.39 -5.29
C ARG A 88 4.61 -18.25 -6.25
N GLY A 89 5.82 -17.82 -6.62
CA GLY A 89 6.76 -18.56 -7.48
C GLY A 89 6.56 -18.37 -8.97
N TYR A 90 5.73 -17.42 -9.42
CA TYR A 90 5.56 -17.15 -10.84
C TYR A 90 6.69 -16.28 -11.42
N HIS A 91 7.21 -16.69 -12.57
CA HIS A 91 8.11 -15.87 -13.37
C HIS A 91 7.31 -15.09 -14.42
N VAL A 92 6.77 -13.94 -14.02
CA VAL A 92 5.89 -13.09 -14.84
C VAL A 92 6.31 -11.63 -14.84
N ASN A 93 5.95 -10.90 -15.89
CA ASN A 93 6.14 -9.46 -15.96
C ASN A 93 4.82 -8.68 -15.90
N LYS A 94 4.92 -7.41 -15.52
CA LYS A 94 3.76 -6.50 -15.40
C LYS A 94 2.93 -6.38 -16.68
N LYS A 95 3.57 -6.46 -17.87
CA LYS A 95 2.88 -6.32 -19.18
C LYS A 95 1.94 -7.50 -19.44
N LYS A 96 2.37 -8.73 -19.10
CA LYS A 96 1.53 -9.94 -19.23
C LYS A 96 0.33 -9.87 -18.29
N ILE A 97 0.57 -9.55 -17.01
CA ILE A 97 -0.51 -9.44 -16.02
C ILE A 97 -1.50 -8.33 -16.40
N TYR A 98 -1.00 -7.13 -16.79
CA TYR A 98 -1.87 -6.06 -17.27
C TYR A 98 -2.77 -6.50 -18.41
N ARG A 99 -2.22 -7.22 -19.41
CA ARG A 99 -2.99 -7.73 -20.57
C ARG A 99 -4.06 -8.71 -20.13
N LEU A 100 -3.71 -9.70 -19.28
CA LEU A 100 -4.67 -10.69 -18.78
C LEU A 100 -5.77 -10.03 -17.94
N MET A 101 -5.42 -9.12 -17.03
CA MET A 101 -6.41 -8.35 -16.26
C MET A 101 -7.31 -7.50 -17.16
N LYS A 102 -6.78 -6.92 -18.24
CA LYS A 102 -7.57 -6.12 -19.19
C LYS A 102 -8.57 -6.98 -19.94
N ILE A 103 -8.15 -8.14 -20.46
CA ILE A 103 -9.01 -9.06 -21.23
C ILE A 103 -10.12 -9.63 -20.34
N ASN A 104 -9.82 -9.92 -19.07
CA ASN A 104 -10.79 -10.51 -18.13
C ASN A 104 -11.51 -9.46 -17.26
N HIS A 105 -11.49 -8.17 -17.65
CA HIS A 105 -12.19 -7.07 -16.98
C HIS A 105 -11.85 -6.91 -15.48
N LEU A 106 -10.65 -7.31 -15.05
CA LEU A 106 -10.16 -7.21 -13.67
C LEU A 106 -9.47 -5.89 -13.34
N LEU A 107 -9.37 -4.98 -14.32
CA LEU A 107 -8.78 -3.65 -14.09
C LEU A 107 -9.81 -2.67 -13.55
N PHE A 108 -9.47 -1.98 -12.48
CA PHE A 108 -10.28 -0.85 -11.99
C PHE A 108 -10.28 0.30 -13.01
N ARG A 109 -11.44 0.94 -13.18
CA ARG A 109 -11.54 2.17 -14.00
C ARG A 109 -10.65 3.25 -13.36
N LYS A 110 -9.74 3.81 -14.14
CA LYS A 110 -8.97 4.98 -13.69
C LYS A 110 -9.93 6.16 -13.53
N LYS A 111 -10.05 6.69 -12.30
CA LYS A 111 -10.63 8.02 -12.11
C LYS A 111 -9.70 9.02 -12.80
N LYS A 112 -10.27 10.01 -13.53
CA LYS A 112 -9.48 11.14 -14.05
C LYS A 112 -8.72 11.74 -12.88
N ALA A 113 -7.40 11.84 -13.01
CA ALA A 113 -6.58 12.47 -11.98
C ALA A 113 -7.08 13.92 -11.82
N ALA A 114 -7.46 14.30 -10.62
CA ALA A 114 -7.65 15.69 -10.29
C ALA A 114 -6.32 16.42 -10.51
N ILE A 115 -6.37 17.68 -10.93
CA ILE A 115 -5.19 18.52 -11.09
C ILE A 115 -4.43 18.49 -9.77
N LYS A 116 -3.20 17.94 -9.79
CA LYS A 116 -2.35 17.91 -8.60
C LYS A 116 -2.04 19.35 -8.20
N LYS A 117 -2.62 19.80 -7.09
CA LYS A 117 -2.14 21.03 -6.45
C LYS A 117 -0.71 20.76 -5.97
N ASN A 118 0.20 21.69 -6.23
CA ASN A 118 1.55 21.63 -5.67
C ASN A 118 1.45 21.91 -4.18
N TYR A 119 1.57 20.85 -3.36
CA TYR A 119 1.62 20.97 -1.91
C TYR A 119 3.07 21.17 -1.46
N VAL A 120 3.26 22.03 -0.49
CA VAL A 120 4.56 22.19 0.18
C VAL A 120 4.85 20.88 0.94
N ARG A 121 5.94 20.22 0.59
CA ARG A 121 6.32 18.90 1.17
C ARG A 121 7.10 18.99 2.48
N ASP A 122 7.24 20.18 3.02
CA ASP A 122 8.18 20.44 4.15
C ASP A 122 7.69 19.90 5.49
N PHE A 123 6.47 19.36 5.57
CA PHE A 123 5.84 18.89 6.82
C PHE A 123 5.67 17.37 6.92
N VAL A 124 6.14 16.61 5.92
CA VAL A 124 6.07 15.15 6.00
C VAL A 124 7.16 14.65 6.95
N PRO A 125 6.82 13.91 8.02
CA PRO A 125 7.84 13.40 8.93
C PRO A 125 8.77 12.44 8.23
N LEU A 126 10.07 12.64 8.44
CA LEU A 126 11.13 11.79 7.92
C LEU A 126 11.59 10.85 9.04
N CYS A 127 10.97 9.68 9.12
CA CYS A 127 11.32 8.66 10.10
C CYS A 127 12.39 7.73 9.50
N ASN A 128 13.41 7.39 10.27
CA ASN A 128 14.43 6.41 9.88
C ASN A 128 14.28 5.06 10.59
N ALA A 129 13.31 4.95 11.48
CA ALA A 129 12.93 3.72 12.19
C ALA A 129 11.43 3.68 12.50
N PRO A 130 10.84 2.49 12.77
CA PRO A 130 9.47 2.38 13.24
C PRO A 130 9.27 3.03 14.59
N PHE A 131 8.03 3.40 14.90
CA PHE A 131 7.56 4.01 16.15
C PHE A 131 8.13 5.38 16.48
N GLN A 132 8.91 6.02 15.62
CA GLN A 132 9.38 7.39 15.85
C GLN A 132 8.27 8.42 15.75
N VAL A 133 7.44 8.33 14.72
CA VAL A 133 6.27 9.22 14.54
C VAL A 133 5.04 8.38 14.24
N MET A 134 4.03 8.58 15.05
CA MET A 134 2.71 7.98 14.86
C MET A 134 1.68 9.07 14.64
N GLU A 135 0.79 8.89 13.69
CA GLU A 135 -0.35 9.77 13.44
C GLU A 135 -1.58 9.16 14.10
N ILE A 136 -2.36 9.98 14.81
CA ILE A 136 -3.67 9.59 15.36
C ILE A 136 -4.71 10.50 14.72
N ASP A 137 -5.78 9.89 14.25
CA ASP A 137 -6.91 10.63 13.68
C ASP A 137 -8.22 9.87 13.94
N ILE A 138 -9.33 10.62 13.87
CA ILE A 138 -10.67 10.14 14.12
C ILE A 138 -11.48 10.20 12.84
N LYS A 139 -12.00 9.07 12.44
CA LYS A 139 -12.89 8.96 11.31
C LYS A 139 -14.32 8.68 11.76
N TYR A 140 -15.26 9.47 11.24
CA TYR A 140 -16.68 9.21 11.40
C TYR A 140 -17.11 8.04 10.52
N VAL A 141 -17.84 7.09 11.12
CA VAL A 141 -18.41 5.92 10.45
C VAL A 141 -19.91 5.92 10.72
N PHE A 142 -20.70 6.09 9.68
CA PHE A 142 -22.15 6.09 9.83
C PHE A 142 -22.68 4.67 10.08
N ILE A 143 -23.49 4.49 11.10
CA ILE A 143 -24.18 3.24 11.43
C ILE A 143 -25.65 3.39 10.99
N ASP A 144 -26.01 2.72 9.89
CA ASP A 144 -27.28 2.91 9.22
C ASP A 144 -28.47 2.53 10.11
N GLY A 145 -28.41 1.40 10.79
CA GLY A 145 -29.49 0.94 11.66
C GLY A 145 -29.69 1.80 12.91
N LEU A 146 -28.64 2.47 13.40
CA LEU A 146 -28.73 3.41 14.52
C LEU A 146 -28.97 4.86 14.09
N ARG A 147 -28.82 5.18 12.80
CA ARG A 147 -28.84 6.55 12.25
C ARG A 147 -27.91 7.51 12.98
N LYS A 148 -26.74 7.02 13.39
CA LYS A 148 -25.73 7.79 14.14
C LYS A 148 -24.35 7.50 13.59
N ASN A 149 -23.43 8.43 13.84
CA ASN A 149 -22.00 8.20 13.60
C ASN A 149 -21.38 7.47 14.78
N ALA A 150 -20.59 6.44 14.49
CA ALA A 150 -19.57 5.93 15.36
C ALA A 150 -18.23 6.63 15.05
N TYR A 151 -17.30 6.56 15.98
CA TYR A 151 -16.00 7.21 15.92
C TYR A 151 -14.91 6.13 15.88
N LEU A 152 -14.21 6.07 14.75
CA LEU A 152 -13.05 5.21 14.60
C LEU A 152 -11.80 6.02 14.91
N ILE A 153 -11.11 5.66 15.98
CA ILE A 153 -9.77 6.16 16.29
C ILE A 153 -8.74 5.16 15.76
N THR A 154 -7.69 5.63 15.14
CA THR A 154 -6.58 4.78 14.69
C THR A 154 -5.24 5.38 15.08
N ILE A 155 -4.32 4.58 15.62
CA ILE A 155 -2.90 4.91 15.79
C ILE A 155 -2.15 4.27 14.62
N PHE A 156 -1.51 5.11 13.82
CA PHE A 156 -0.87 4.73 12.57
C PHE A 156 0.62 5.04 12.59
N ASP A 157 1.47 4.03 12.42
CA ASP A 157 2.92 4.24 12.32
C ASP A 157 3.30 4.76 10.93
N VAL A 158 3.92 5.93 10.91
CA VAL A 158 4.32 6.60 9.66
C VAL A 158 5.39 5.81 8.91
N PHE A 159 6.28 5.11 9.60
CA PHE A 159 7.37 4.38 8.99
C PHE A 159 6.90 3.07 8.32
N SER A 160 6.26 2.19 9.07
CA SER A 160 5.84 0.87 8.61
C SER A 160 4.50 0.84 7.89
N ARG A 161 3.72 1.92 7.97
CA ARG A 161 2.33 1.97 7.49
C ARG A 161 1.38 1.05 8.26
N ALA A 162 1.77 0.58 9.44
CA ALA A 162 0.95 -0.27 10.28
C ALA A 162 -0.11 0.52 11.03
N ALA A 163 -1.34 0.02 11.06
CA ALA A 163 -2.36 0.45 11.98
C ALA A 163 -2.15 -0.32 13.30
N LEU A 164 -1.46 0.32 14.26
CA LEU A 164 -0.95 -0.31 15.47
C LEU A 164 -2.04 -0.59 16.51
N ALA A 165 -2.99 0.33 16.64
CA ALA A 165 -4.15 0.21 17.51
C ALA A 165 -5.33 0.96 16.92
N TRP A 166 -6.53 0.51 17.22
CA TRP A 166 -7.76 1.18 16.79
C TRP A 166 -8.92 0.87 17.73
N SER A 167 -9.92 1.74 17.73
CA SER A 167 -11.17 1.57 18.47
C SER A 167 -12.32 2.19 17.68
N LEU A 168 -13.47 1.53 17.68
CA LEU A 168 -14.71 2.03 17.10
C LEU A 168 -15.78 2.06 18.18
N ASP A 169 -16.39 3.22 18.42
CA ASP A 169 -17.45 3.36 19.42
C ASP A 169 -18.41 4.51 19.07
N LEU A 170 -19.55 4.56 19.76
CA LEU A 170 -20.58 5.60 19.60
C LEU A 170 -20.27 6.89 20.35
N ASP A 171 -19.27 6.90 21.21
CA ASP A 171 -18.79 8.10 21.91
C ASP A 171 -17.28 8.34 21.67
N MET A 172 -16.84 9.56 21.94
CA MET A 172 -15.46 9.99 21.76
C MET A 172 -14.97 10.69 23.01
N LYS A 173 -14.56 9.90 24.01
CA LYS A 173 -13.98 10.41 25.26
C LYS A 173 -12.46 10.34 25.24
N ALA A 174 -11.81 11.29 25.89
CA ALA A 174 -10.34 11.29 26.05
C ALA A 174 -9.81 10.00 26.71
N SER A 175 -10.59 9.38 27.60
CA SER A 175 -10.24 8.09 28.22
C SER A 175 -10.07 6.95 27.20
N ARG A 176 -10.80 6.95 26.08
CA ARG A 176 -10.62 5.96 25.01
C ARG A 176 -9.30 6.14 24.27
N VAL A 177 -8.92 7.38 24.03
CA VAL A 177 -7.62 7.69 23.42
C VAL A 177 -6.50 7.23 24.35
N VAL A 178 -6.60 7.52 25.65
CA VAL A 178 -5.64 7.04 26.69
C VAL A 178 -5.57 5.51 26.69
N HIS A 179 -6.70 4.81 26.61
CA HIS A 179 -6.71 3.36 26.51
C HIS A 179 -5.96 2.85 25.28
N LEU A 180 -6.12 3.49 24.11
CA LEU A 180 -5.36 3.15 22.90
C LEU A 180 -3.86 3.40 23.04
N ILE A 181 -3.46 4.47 23.75
CA ILE A 181 -2.05 4.71 24.06
C ILE A 181 -1.49 3.59 24.95
N ASN A 182 -2.26 3.13 25.95
CA ASN A 182 -1.85 1.98 26.76
C ASN A 182 -1.69 0.71 25.93
N GLN A 183 -2.59 0.45 24.98
CA GLN A 183 -2.43 -0.67 24.05
C GLN A 183 -1.18 -0.52 23.17
N LEU A 184 -0.88 0.68 22.69
CA LEU A 184 0.36 0.97 21.96
C LEU A 184 1.60 0.64 22.80
N LEU A 185 1.64 1.11 24.05
CA LEU A 185 2.75 0.86 24.96
C LEU A 185 2.92 -0.65 25.23
N GLN A 186 1.84 -1.33 25.61
CA GLN A 186 1.88 -2.74 26.02
C GLN A 186 2.13 -3.69 24.86
N ASN A 187 1.54 -3.45 23.69
CA ASN A 187 1.58 -4.40 22.57
C ASN A 187 2.75 -4.13 21.61
N TRP A 188 3.29 -2.91 21.62
CA TRP A 188 4.31 -2.51 20.64
C TRP A 188 5.58 -1.96 21.27
N LEU A 189 5.53 -0.86 22.01
CA LEU A 189 6.75 -0.22 22.46
C LEU A 189 7.53 -1.08 23.46
N ILE A 190 6.87 -1.62 24.48
CA ILE A 190 7.51 -2.49 25.49
C ILE A 190 8.07 -3.78 24.85
N PRO A 191 7.31 -4.57 24.05
CA PRO A 191 7.83 -5.80 23.44
C PRO A 191 8.95 -5.55 22.40
N TRP A 192 9.07 -4.31 21.91
CA TRP A 192 10.13 -3.91 20.99
C TRP A 192 11.32 -3.24 21.70
N ASN A 193 11.32 -3.18 23.03
CA ASN A 193 12.31 -2.49 23.86
C ASN A 193 12.52 -1.03 23.41
N ILE A 194 11.42 -0.36 23.02
CA ILE A 194 11.45 1.05 22.66
C ILE A 194 11.27 1.88 23.92
N ASP A 195 12.31 2.61 24.28
CA ASP A 195 12.23 3.70 25.25
C ASP A 195 11.72 4.97 24.57
N PRO A 196 10.51 5.44 24.94
CA PRO A 196 9.92 6.61 24.27
C PRO A 196 10.78 7.86 24.34
N LYS A 197 11.47 8.06 25.46
CA LYS A 197 12.34 9.23 25.68
C LYS A 197 13.60 9.19 24.80
N GLN A 198 14.30 8.05 24.77
CA GLN A 198 15.52 7.88 23.97
C GLN A 198 15.21 7.89 22.46
N THR A 199 14.13 7.25 22.04
CA THR A 199 13.68 7.19 20.64
C THR A 199 13.02 8.48 20.18
N LYS A 200 12.66 9.38 21.13
CA LYS A 200 11.87 10.60 20.87
C LYS A 200 10.55 10.28 20.17
N VAL A 201 9.84 9.30 20.74
CA VAL A 201 8.54 8.88 20.20
C VAL A 201 7.59 10.08 20.17
N THR A 202 7.02 10.35 19.00
CA THR A 202 6.14 11.49 18.77
C THR A 202 4.78 11.01 18.30
N ILE A 203 3.73 11.48 18.93
CA ILE A 203 2.36 11.31 18.50
C ILE A 203 1.89 12.62 17.88
N ARG A 204 1.43 12.55 16.62
CA ARG A 204 0.87 13.68 15.89
C ARG A 204 -0.63 13.55 15.81
N THR A 205 -1.34 14.63 16.22
CA THR A 205 -2.80 14.71 16.25
C THR A 205 -3.28 16.02 15.64
N ASP A 206 -4.56 16.07 15.28
CA ASP A 206 -5.25 17.33 15.06
C ASP A 206 -5.53 18.05 16.41
N ASN A 207 -6.20 19.22 16.34
CA ASN A 207 -6.60 20.00 17.51
C ASN A 207 -7.99 19.59 18.06
N GLY A 208 -8.40 18.33 17.90
CA GLY A 208 -9.65 17.81 18.45
C GLY A 208 -9.70 17.91 19.97
N SER A 209 -10.87 18.17 20.55
CA SER A 209 -11.05 18.38 22.01
C SER A 209 -10.52 17.21 22.85
N GLN A 210 -10.61 15.97 22.36
CA GLN A 210 -10.11 14.78 23.01
C GLN A 210 -8.58 14.74 23.11
N PHE A 211 -7.87 15.36 22.16
CA PHE A 211 -6.39 15.44 22.16
C PHE A 211 -5.85 16.66 22.93
N ILE A 212 -6.70 17.68 23.13
CA ILE A 212 -6.36 18.87 23.95
C ILE A 212 -6.64 18.60 25.45
N ALA A 213 -7.49 17.60 25.77
CA ALA A 213 -7.86 17.27 27.13
C ALA A 213 -6.63 17.02 28.03
N SER A 214 -6.67 17.51 29.28
CA SER A 214 -5.58 17.35 30.26
C SER A 214 -5.22 15.89 30.47
N LEU A 215 -6.24 15.02 30.59
CA LEU A 215 -6.08 13.57 30.74
C LEU A 215 -5.17 12.96 29.69
N PHE A 216 -5.36 13.30 28.41
CA PHE A 216 -4.53 12.79 27.32
C PHE A 216 -3.11 13.35 27.37
N ARG A 217 -2.97 14.66 27.56
CA ARG A 217 -1.66 15.32 27.62
C ARG A 217 -0.79 14.84 28.78
N GLU A 218 -1.38 14.72 29.98
CA GLU A 218 -0.69 14.23 31.18
C GLU A 218 -0.28 12.76 31.00
N HIS A 219 -1.13 11.94 30.37
CA HIS A 219 -0.80 10.55 30.10
C HIS A 219 0.39 10.42 29.14
N LEU A 220 0.42 11.17 28.04
CA LEU A 220 1.59 11.19 27.14
C LEU A 220 2.86 11.68 27.85
N LYS A 221 2.76 12.71 28.68
CA LYS A 221 3.89 13.21 29.47
C LYS A 221 4.41 12.13 30.43
N THR A 222 3.55 11.39 31.11
CA THR A 222 3.94 10.29 31.98
C THR A 222 4.60 9.14 31.23
N ALA A 223 4.21 8.92 29.98
CA ALA A 223 4.79 7.91 29.10
C ALA A 223 6.05 8.39 28.35
N ASP A 224 6.56 9.60 28.61
CA ASP A 224 7.66 10.24 27.89
C ASP A 224 7.45 10.32 26.35
N ILE A 225 6.20 10.44 25.93
CA ILE A 225 5.81 10.58 24.51
C ILE A 225 5.57 12.05 24.19
N THR A 226 6.20 12.53 23.13
CA THR A 226 6.00 13.90 22.63
C THR A 226 4.66 14.01 21.92
N ASN A 227 3.87 15.04 22.23
CA ASN A 227 2.65 15.39 21.49
C ASN A 227 2.93 16.53 20.52
N GLU A 228 2.65 16.30 19.22
CA GLU A 228 2.77 17.30 18.17
C GLU A 228 1.39 17.57 17.56
N TYR A 229 0.92 18.80 17.67
CA TYR A 229 -0.33 19.22 17.04
C TYR A 229 -0.07 19.71 15.61
N ILE A 230 -0.90 19.25 14.66
CA ILE A 230 -0.86 19.82 13.32
C ILE A 230 -1.38 21.25 13.31
N GLN A 231 -0.84 22.07 12.42
CA GLN A 231 -1.33 23.44 12.24
C GLN A 231 -2.78 23.43 11.72
N PRO A 232 -3.62 24.36 12.18
CA PRO A 232 -4.99 24.49 11.67
C PRO A 232 -5.00 24.61 10.14
N ALA A 233 -5.95 23.94 9.49
CA ALA A 233 -6.13 23.91 8.03
C ALA A 233 -4.93 23.36 7.22
N THR A 234 -4.04 22.56 7.83
CA THR A 234 -2.92 21.91 7.15
C THR A 234 -3.02 20.37 7.20
N PRO A 235 -4.03 19.77 6.55
CA PRO A 235 -4.24 18.32 6.58
C PRO A 235 -3.04 17.52 6.05
N GLN A 236 -2.20 18.14 5.21
CA GLN A 236 -1.01 17.50 4.66
C GLN A 236 0.01 17.03 5.73
N GLN A 237 -0.07 17.55 6.95
CA GLN A 237 0.79 17.15 8.06
C GLN A 237 0.43 15.75 8.59
N ASN A 238 -0.82 15.29 8.39
CA ASN A 238 -1.30 13.93 8.70
C ASN A 238 -1.55 13.09 7.43
N GLY A 239 -0.81 13.35 6.37
CA GLY A 239 -1.05 12.78 5.04
C GLY A 239 -1.01 11.25 4.97
N HIS A 240 -0.34 10.58 5.90
CA HIS A 240 -0.25 9.12 5.91
C HIS A 240 -1.54 8.48 6.44
N ILE A 241 -2.06 8.96 7.57
CA ILE A 241 -3.32 8.47 8.12
C ILE A 241 -4.51 8.90 7.25
N GLU A 242 -4.45 10.08 6.60
CA GLU A 242 -5.45 10.47 5.60
C GLU A 242 -5.50 9.51 4.41
N SER A 243 -4.33 9.10 3.90
CA SER A 243 -4.23 8.10 2.83
C SER A 243 -4.76 6.73 3.27
N PHE A 244 -4.51 6.35 4.53
CA PHE A 244 -5.08 5.15 5.14
C PHE A 244 -6.62 5.27 5.23
N HIS A 245 -7.15 6.38 5.74
CA HIS A 245 -8.59 6.63 5.82
C HIS A 245 -9.28 6.67 4.44
N ALA A 246 -8.60 7.17 3.40
CA ALA A 246 -9.11 7.09 2.03
C ALA A 246 -9.24 5.65 1.55
N THR A 247 -8.26 4.79 1.89
CA THR A 247 -8.31 3.35 1.60
C THR A 247 -9.45 2.67 2.35
N LEU A 248 -9.59 2.94 3.64
CA LEU A 248 -10.66 2.42 4.48
C LEU A 248 -12.04 2.86 3.97
N THR A 249 -12.21 4.14 3.66
CA THR A 249 -13.46 4.64 3.09
C THR A 249 -13.84 3.90 1.81
N LYS A 250 -12.87 3.70 0.91
CA LYS A 250 -13.09 2.99 -0.36
C LYS A 250 -13.49 1.53 -0.16
N LEU A 251 -12.84 0.84 0.78
CA LEU A 251 -12.94 -0.61 0.92
C LEU A 251 -13.98 -1.06 1.95
N VAL A 252 -14.31 -0.20 2.89
CA VAL A 252 -15.26 -0.46 3.97
C VAL A 252 -16.46 0.45 3.87
N CYS A 253 -16.33 1.75 4.18
CA CYS A 253 -17.47 2.64 4.35
C CYS A 253 -18.35 2.80 3.09
N ASN A 254 -17.76 2.69 1.89
CA ASN A 254 -18.50 2.77 0.61
C ASN A 254 -19.07 1.42 0.14
N LYS A 255 -18.83 0.33 0.88
CA LYS A 255 -19.25 -1.01 0.46
C LYS A 255 -20.20 -1.67 1.44
N TYR A 256 -20.20 -1.25 2.69
CA TYR A 256 -20.99 -1.85 3.75
C TYR A 256 -21.98 -0.83 4.31
N CYS A 257 -23.23 -1.26 4.52
CA CYS A 257 -24.21 -0.63 5.38
C CYS A 257 -24.18 -1.34 6.72
N PHE A 258 -24.07 -0.61 7.83
CA PHE A 258 -23.93 -1.20 9.15
C PHE A 258 -25.25 -1.17 9.89
N ASP A 259 -25.78 -2.35 10.26
CA ASP A 259 -27.04 -2.47 10.99
C ASP A 259 -26.87 -1.97 12.43
N ASP A 260 -25.75 -2.31 13.06
CA ASP A 260 -25.41 -1.92 14.43
C ASP A 260 -23.89 -1.79 14.61
N LEU A 261 -23.48 -1.43 15.83
CA LEU A 261 -22.07 -1.29 16.18
C LEU A 261 -21.30 -2.63 16.13
N SER A 262 -21.94 -3.73 16.52
CA SER A 262 -21.33 -5.07 16.53
C SER A 262 -21.03 -5.54 15.10
N HIS A 263 -21.98 -5.34 14.16
CA HIS A 263 -21.75 -5.60 12.75
C HIS A 263 -20.57 -4.77 12.21
N ALA A 264 -20.54 -3.48 12.52
CA ALA A 264 -19.42 -2.61 12.12
C ALA A 264 -18.09 -3.11 12.70
N LEU A 265 -18.03 -3.40 14.01
CA LEU A 265 -16.84 -3.93 14.67
C LEU A 265 -16.31 -5.20 13.97
N ASN A 266 -17.17 -6.14 13.64
CA ASN A 266 -16.78 -7.38 12.95
C ASN A 266 -16.15 -7.11 11.57
N VAL A 267 -16.71 -6.16 10.79
CA VAL A 267 -16.16 -5.78 9.48
C VAL A 267 -14.83 -5.05 9.64
N PHE A 268 -14.71 -4.15 10.61
CA PHE A 268 -13.46 -3.42 10.88
C PHE A 268 -12.35 -4.34 11.39
N HIS A 269 -12.65 -5.32 12.24
CA HIS A 269 -11.68 -6.34 12.64
C HIS A 269 -11.08 -7.07 11.45
N LYS A 270 -11.93 -7.57 10.55
CA LYS A 270 -11.48 -8.23 9.30
C LYS A 270 -10.66 -7.27 8.42
N PHE A 271 -11.10 -6.01 8.31
CA PHE A 271 -10.36 -5.03 7.52
C PHE A 271 -8.96 -4.76 8.08
N PHE A 272 -8.81 -4.51 9.38
CA PHE A 272 -7.51 -4.23 9.99
C PHE A 272 -6.58 -5.44 9.93
N ASP A 273 -7.12 -6.65 10.09
CA ASP A 273 -6.35 -7.88 9.92
C ASP A 273 -5.81 -8.01 8.49
N VAL A 274 -6.68 -7.88 7.47
CA VAL A 274 -6.27 -7.93 6.06
C VAL A 274 -5.30 -6.78 5.74
N TYR A 275 -5.54 -5.58 6.24
CA TYR A 275 -4.70 -4.42 6.02
C TYR A 275 -3.27 -4.64 6.52
N ASN A 276 -3.10 -5.11 7.76
CA ASN A 276 -1.80 -5.29 8.38
C ASN A 276 -1.08 -6.57 7.97
N ASN A 277 -1.82 -7.69 7.72
CA ASN A 277 -1.23 -9.02 7.52
C ASN A 277 -1.24 -9.50 6.06
N ILE A 278 -2.16 -9.02 5.21
CA ILE A 278 -2.35 -9.55 3.86
C ILE A 278 -2.06 -8.50 2.78
N ARG A 279 -2.45 -7.25 3.02
CA ARG A 279 -2.34 -6.18 2.03
C ARG A 279 -0.89 -5.72 1.83
N ILE A 280 -0.31 -6.03 0.65
CA ILE A 280 1.03 -5.55 0.29
C ILE A 280 1.01 -4.10 -0.19
N MET A 281 2.08 -3.35 0.12
CA MET A 281 2.21 -1.94 -0.21
C MET A 281 3.54 -1.66 -0.91
N GLU A 282 3.46 -0.94 -2.03
CA GLU A 282 4.64 -0.56 -2.81
C GLU A 282 5.61 0.32 -2.01
N SER A 283 5.06 1.20 -1.15
CA SER A 283 5.86 2.13 -0.34
C SER A 283 6.76 1.45 0.70
N ILE A 284 6.49 0.21 1.05
CA ILE A 284 7.26 -0.61 2.02
C ILE A 284 7.71 -1.92 1.37
N LEU A 285 8.37 -1.83 0.22
CA LEU A 285 8.99 -2.94 -0.52
C LEU A 285 8.02 -4.06 -0.94
N TYR A 286 6.74 -3.73 -1.18
CA TYR A 286 5.68 -4.69 -1.46
C TYR A 286 5.50 -5.73 -0.34
N LYS A 287 5.79 -5.36 0.90
CA LYS A 287 5.46 -6.17 2.07
C LYS A 287 4.15 -5.70 2.70
N THR A 288 3.58 -6.55 3.55
CA THR A 288 2.51 -6.10 4.44
C THR A 288 3.10 -5.31 5.59
N PRO A 289 2.37 -4.41 6.26
CA PRO A 289 2.88 -3.63 7.37
C PRO A 289 3.56 -4.47 8.46
N TYR A 290 2.94 -5.57 8.87
CA TYR A 290 3.50 -6.42 9.95
C TYR A 290 4.71 -7.24 9.49
N VAL A 291 4.71 -7.77 8.26
CA VAL A 291 5.90 -8.44 7.70
C VAL A 291 7.05 -7.45 7.56
N PHE A 292 6.78 -6.21 7.16
CA PHE A 292 7.79 -5.17 7.08
C PHE A 292 8.40 -4.86 8.46
N LEU A 293 7.57 -4.73 9.51
CA LEU A 293 8.06 -4.55 10.88
C LEU A 293 8.93 -5.72 11.34
N MET A 294 8.53 -6.97 11.06
CA MET A 294 9.32 -8.16 11.43
C MET A 294 10.67 -8.17 10.72
N LEU A 295 10.70 -7.91 9.42
CA LEU A 295 11.94 -7.84 8.65
C LEU A 295 12.86 -6.71 9.13
N TRP A 296 12.28 -5.59 9.57
CA TRP A 296 13.04 -4.52 10.22
C TRP A 296 13.66 -4.97 11.54
N LYS A 297 12.86 -5.61 12.41
CA LYS A 297 13.32 -6.15 13.71
C LYS A 297 14.45 -7.17 13.54
N GLU A 298 14.38 -7.98 12.49
CA GLU A 298 15.43 -8.96 12.11
C GLU A 298 16.65 -8.30 11.47
N GLY A 299 16.66 -6.99 11.26
CA GLY A 299 17.76 -6.28 10.61
C GLY A 299 17.91 -6.59 9.11
N ARG A 300 16.89 -7.11 8.45
CA ARG A 300 16.89 -7.47 7.01
C ARG A 300 16.51 -6.32 6.09
N ILE A 301 15.99 -5.24 6.65
CA ILE A 301 15.62 -4.00 5.95
C ILE A 301 16.37 -2.84 6.58
N ASP A 302 16.84 -1.94 5.73
CA ASP A 302 17.38 -0.64 6.10
C ASP A 302 16.59 0.49 5.46
N ALA A 303 16.78 1.69 6.03
CA ALA A 303 16.19 2.91 5.51
C ALA A 303 17.24 4.02 5.40
N LYS A 304 17.16 4.80 4.34
CA LYS A 304 17.95 6.02 4.18
C LYS A 304 17.05 7.18 3.80
N ILE A 305 17.45 8.38 4.19
CA ILE A 305 16.75 9.61 3.83
C ILE A 305 17.50 10.29 2.70
N GLU A 306 16.89 10.37 1.52
CA GLU A 306 17.41 11.07 0.35
C GLU A 306 16.34 11.99 -0.24
N ASN A 307 16.72 13.23 -0.59
CA ASN A 307 15.81 14.20 -1.22
C ASN A 307 14.46 14.36 -0.49
N LYS A 308 14.50 14.48 0.85
CA LYS A 308 13.30 14.56 1.71
C LYS A 308 12.34 13.37 1.53
N LYS A 309 12.87 12.17 1.28
CA LYS A 309 12.11 10.92 1.20
C LYS A 309 12.84 9.82 1.95
N VAL A 310 12.07 8.94 2.58
CA VAL A 310 12.58 7.70 3.15
C VAL A 310 12.59 6.64 2.05
N ILE A 311 13.73 6.03 1.82
CA ILE A 311 13.94 4.94 0.85
C ILE A 311 14.30 3.69 1.64
N TYR A 312 13.51 2.64 1.45
CA TYR A 312 13.74 1.33 2.07
C TYR A 312 14.46 0.39 1.10
N PHE A 313 15.33 -0.46 1.62
CA PHE A 313 16.01 -1.49 0.85
C PHE A 313 16.31 -2.71 1.73
N PHE A 314 16.42 -3.87 1.10
CA PHE A 314 16.89 -5.08 1.79
C PHE A 314 18.38 -4.98 2.00
N ARG A 315 18.87 -5.39 3.20
CA ARG A 315 20.30 -5.61 3.40
C ARG A 315 20.76 -6.73 2.49
N GLU A 316 21.91 -6.54 1.82
CA GLU A 316 22.58 -7.64 1.17
C GLU A 316 23.09 -8.59 2.26
N GLU A 317 22.73 -9.86 2.17
CA GLU A 317 23.35 -10.90 3.01
C GLU A 317 24.83 -10.92 2.65
N THR A 318 25.69 -10.50 3.59
CA THR A 318 27.12 -10.75 3.48
C THR A 318 27.30 -12.26 3.41
N THR A 319 27.62 -12.75 2.20
CA THR A 319 27.79 -14.16 1.88
C THR A 319 28.91 -14.79 2.70
N SER A 320 28.59 -15.33 3.85
CA SER A 320 29.41 -16.27 4.58
C SER A 320 28.70 -17.59 4.91
N HIS A 321 27.48 -17.83 4.42
CA HIS A 321 26.84 -19.14 4.51
C HIS A 321 26.05 -19.45 3.24
N LYS A 322 26.16 -20.74 2.80
CA LYS A 322 25.49 -21.33 1.63
C LYS A 322 23.99 -20.94 1.54
N PRO A 323 23.42 -20.81 0.34
CA PRO A 323 22.02 -20.47 0.17
C PRO A 323 21.15 -21.54 0.83
N VAL A 324 20.46 -21.16 1.89
CA VAL A 324 19.34 -21.92 2.42
C VAL A 324 18.21 -21.80 1.41
N ALA A 325 17.67 -22.93 1.04
CA ALA A 325 16.64 -23.10 0.03
C ALA A 325 15.49 -22.10 0.18
N SER A 326 15.01 -21.66 -0.99
CA SER A 326 13.80 -20.87 -1.25
C SER A 326 12.75 -20.81 -0.13
N SER A 327 12.33 -19.60 0.15
CA SER A 327 11.25 -19.10 1.02
C SER A 327 9.87 -19.80 0.89
N SER A 328 9.81 -21.14 1.02
CA SER A 328 8.56 -21.91 1.02
C SER A 328 8.05 -22.30 2.42
N GLU A 329 8.70 -21.83 3.50
CA GLU A 329 8.35 -22.26 4.87
C GLU A 329 7.73 -21.17 5.76
N TYR A 330 7.25 -20.06 5.24
CA TYR A 330 6.33 -19.25 6.01
C TYR A 330 4.91 -19.81 5.92
N SER A 331 4.70 -20.94 6.63
CA SER A 331 3.34 -21.43 6.89
C SER A 331 2.64 -20.47 7.83
N TRP A 332 1.70 -19.75 7.29
CA TRP A 332 0.79 -18.88 8.03
C TRP A 332 0.11 -19.67 9.14
N GLY A 333 0.40 -19.41 10.39
CA GLY A 333 -0.52 -19.81 11.44
C GLY A 333 0.00 -20.54 12.66
N LYS A 334 1.29 -20.64 12.97
CA LYS A 334 1.75 -21.37 14.17
C LYS A 334 2.71 -20.68 15.12
N ASP A 335 3.09 -19.42 14.90
CA ASP A 335 3.89 -18.72 15.92
C ASP A 335 3.00 -18.13 16.99
N LYS A 336 2.97 -18.82 18.16
CA LYS A 336 2.20 -18.46 19.36
C LYS A 336 2.68 -17.18 20.06
N ASN A 337 3.71 -16.51 19.57
CA ASN A 337 4.34 -15.32 20.18
C ASN A 337 4.14 -14.02 19.38
N MET A 338 3.34 -14.02 18.32
CA MET A 338 2.85 -12.76 17.77
C MET A 338 1.76 -12.21 18.70
N PRO A 339 1.70 -10.89 18.95
CA PRO A 339 0.52 -10.27 19.54
C PRO A 339 -0.60 -10.23 18.49
N LEU A 340 -1.09 -11.42 18.11
CA LEU A 340 -2.09 -11.65 17.06
C LEU A 340 -3.51 -11.37 17.51
N LYS A 341 -3.68 -10.87 18.74
CA LYS A 341 -4.97 -10.39 19.23
C LYS A 341 -4.70 -9.13 20.03
N ALA A 342 -4.91 -7.97 19.42
CA ALA A 342 -5.38 -6.86 20.21
C ALA A 342 -6.66 -7.38 20.89
N ASN A 343 -6.54 -7.80 22.15
CA ASN A 343 -7.68 -8.14 22.97
C ASN A 343 -8.50 -6.86 23.12
N ILE A 344 -9.49 -6.73 22.26
CA ILE A 344 -10.53 -5.74 22.46
C ILE A 344 -11.40 -6.32 23.55
N VAL A 345 -11.19 -5.84 24.76
CA VAL A 345 -12.14 -6.04 25.84
C VAL A 345 -13.39 -5.27 25.44
N THR A 346 -14.36 -5.96 24.89
CA THR A 346 -15.74 -5.48 24.85
C THR A 346 -16.22 -5.48 26.29
N ASN A 347 -16.14 -4.35 26.97
CA ASN A 347 -16.95 -4.15 28.16
C ASN A 347 -18.39 -3.99 27.70
N VAL A 348 -19.22 -4.97 28.04
CA VAL A 348 -20.68 -4.91 28.06
C VAL A 348 -21.14 -3.79 28.98
#